data_d0a6b683ac75f0b0abd6aa8311bef11e
#
_entry.id   d0a6b683ac75f0b0abd6aa8311bef11e
#
_cell.length_a   1.000
_cell.length_b   1.000
_cell.length_c   1.000
_cell.angle_alpha   90.00
_cell.angle_beta   90.00
_cell.angle_gamma   90.00
#
_symmetry.space_group_name_H-M   'P 1'
#
loop_
_entity.id
_entity.type
_entity.pdbx_description
1 polymer ?
#
loop_
_entity_poly.entity_id
_entity_poly.type
_entity_poly.pdbx_seq_one_letter_code
_entity_poly.pdbx_strand_id
1 'polypeptide(L)'
;METFTIRQIKLLQCFHPNEILTASQLSKELKISERTIRNEIRTINEQYPELILSIKSKGYMIDDKNPILSLLDEDGSTIGRTRYLYIIKQILSQKETDYYQLSDELYISESTLDKQLNSINQIIERRNPNMQIRRRNNKLIINGSEEERRQIYTYLMNHEMDQYNFNLSNYTEFFNSCNINDLKAYFLDFSEHHHLKLRDFEIISFILHIAIMLERVNKGNEITNIEGYHPSAEAEALAHDFYKGLSEKFHVTLSDMELTYLSCLFSGKISDIQDQKIQEYRTFISEIMNDIQQQYDLDLHQDQDFQENLLIHFLGLDNRIRSNSFLSNPLIKDIKLHFPLLYDISVYIAMKMQSRTHTVLLEDEIGYITLHIMNAVEKIQHHTYKKVVIVNPMSTAVVSFLKQRLMRCSDLTIDITGTFSIFDIEKVKECQPDIVISFIPLPEALDIPVYVCKGFPKDDDLKRIVHLLKTNITSNHIELQSFFHQDLFFTDIDVASKEEAIHFICDKLLQKGYCSSDYEEKILAREKIAPTAYGNYFAIPHPIEKCAKENAVSVCILKHPITWNNRKIRLIFLFALSPQKDIAFDELFEKLVGLLNDASRVKLLMKEKDYSSFLKTFTDNDNHAI
;
A
#
# COMPACT_ATOMS: atom_id res chain seq x y z
N MET A 1 18.15 15.96 -7.31
CA MET A 1 18.00 16.14 -8.77
C MET A 1 17.07 17.32 -8.97
N GLU A 2 17.51 18.37 -9.64
CA GLU A 2 16.63 19.46 -10.01
C GLU A 2 15.61 18.92 -11.04
N THR A 3 14.34 19.23 -10.84
CA THR A 3 13.25 18.67 -11.65
C THR A 3 13.09 19.47 -12.92
N PHE A 4 12.99 18.80 -14.07
CA PHE A 4 12.65 19.42 -15.33
C PHE A 4 11.29 20.11 -15.29
N THR A 5 11.17 21.28 -15.90
CA THR A 5 9.85 21.92 -16.11
C THR A 5 9.01 21.07 -17.08
N ILE A 6 7.67 21.24 -17.03
CA ILE A 6 6.74 20.54 -17.94
C ILE A 6 7.14 20.75 -19.42
N ARG A 7 7.64 21.95 -19.76
CA ARG A 7 8.09 22.26 -21.11
C ARG A 7 9.36 21.51 -21.49
N GLN A 8 10.33 21.42 -20.56
CA GLN A 8 11.57 20.66 -20.74
C GLN A 8 11.32 19.17 -20.91
N ILE A 9 10.42 18.61 -20.12
CA ILE A 9 10.01 17.20 -20.24
C ILE A 9 9.39 16.92 -21.61
N LYS A 10 8.47 17.77 -22.06
CA LYS A 10 7.88 17.64 -23.42
C LYS A 10 8.92 17.75 -24.52
N LEU A 11 9.88 18.65 -24.35
CA LEU A 11 10.98 18.79 -25.31
C LEU A 11 11.81 17.51 -25.37
N LEU A 12 12.12 16.90 -24.23
CA LEU A 12 12.87 15.65 -24.14
C LEU A 12 12.09 14.47 -24.78
N GLN A 13 10.76 14.45 -24.65
CA GLN A 13 9.89 13.41 -25.23
C GLN A 13 9.74 13.50 -26.75
N CYS A 14 10.03 14.64 -27.36
CA CYS A 14 10.03 14.73 -28.83
C CYS A 14 11.16 13.92 -29.46
N PHE A 15 12.20 13.57 -28.71
CA PHE A 15 13.34 12.82 -29.24
C PHE A 15 13.09 11.31 -29.16
N HIS A 16 13.23 10.63 -30.30
CA HIS A 16 13.35 9.17 -30.34
C HIS A 16 14.83 8.74 -30.36
N PRO A 17 15.16 7.53 -29.93
CA PRO A 17 16.54 7.06 -29.92
C PRO A 17 17.25 7.27 -31.26
N ASN A 18 18.41 7.94 -31.23
CA ASN A 18 19.23 8.26 -32.41
C ASN A 18 18.57 9.16 -33.48
N GLU A 19 17.44 9.80 -33.18
CA GLU A 19 16.79 10.76 -34.05
C GLU A 19 17.40 12.15 -33.92
N ILE A 20 17.65 12.82 -35.07
CA ILE A 20 18.15 14.20 -35.09
C ILE A 20 16.99 15.13 -35.45
N LEU A 21 16.59 15.99 -34.55
CA LEU A 21 15.50 16.96 -34.74
C LEU A 21 16.05 18.39 -34.83
N THR A 22 15.57 19.15 -35.79
CA THR A 22 15.91 20.57 -35.92
C THR A 22 15.09 21.42 -34.94
N ALA A 23 15.58 22.62 -34.56
CA ALA A 23 14.81 23.57 -33.76
C ALA A 23 13.46 23.93 -34.41
N SER A 24 13.38 23.92 -35.71
CA SER A 24 12.15 24.19 -36.47
C SER A 24 11.13 23.06 -36.36
N GLN A 25 11.55 21.79 -36.37
CA GLN A 25 10.68 20.64 -36.16
C GLN A 25 10.13 20.64 -34.74
N LEU A 26 11.01 20.78 -33.73
CA LEU A 26 10.64 20.90 -32.33
C LEU A 26 9.70 22.08 -32.06
N SER A 27 9.94 23.23 -32.73
CA SER A 27 9.08 24.40 -32.66
C SER A 27 7.67 24.14 -33.18
N LYS A 28 7.53 23.42 -34.28
CA LYS A 28 6.23 23.03 -34.85
C LYS A 28 5.48 22.05 -33.96
N GLU A 29 6.18 21.07 -33.43
CA GLU A 29 5.60 20.02 -32.59
C GLU A 29 5.12 20.58 -31.25
N LEU A 30 5.94 21.40 -30.59
CA LEU A 30 5.62 22.01 -29.29
C LEU A 30 4.84 23.32 -29.38
N LYS A 31 4.63 23.85 -30.60
CA LYS A 31 3.95 25.14 -30.88
C LYS A 31 4.57 26.34 -30.12
N ILE A 32 5.89 26.35 -29.99
CA ILE A 32 6.66 27.41 -29.35
C ILE A 32 7.75 27.92 -30.31
N SER A 33 8.32 29.13 -30.07
CA SER A 33 9.33 29.69 -30.94
C SER A 33 10.64 28.88 -30.92
N GLU A 34 11.37 28.83 -32.05
CA GLU A 34 12.71 28.23 -32.10
C GLU A 34 13.68 28.84 -31.08
N ARG A 35 13.53 30.12 -30.79
CA ARG A 35 14.34 30.79 -29.76
C ARG A 35 14.06 30.21 -28.40
N THR A 36 12.81 29.91 -28.08
CA THR A 36 12.40 29.23 -26.84
C THR A 36 12.98 27.84 -26.77
N ILE A 37 12.90 27.05 -27.86
CA ILE A 37 13.51 25.72 -27.94
C ILE A 37 15.01 25.77 -27.59
N ARG A 38 15.76 26.68 -28.22
CA ARG A 38 17.19 26.81 -27.98
C ARG A 38 17.52 27.24 -26.54
N ASN A 39 16.68 28.08 -25.94
CA ASN A 39 16.84 28.43 -24.53
C ASN A 39 16.58 27.25 -23.60
N GLU A 40 15.49 26.50 -23.81
CA GLU A 40 15.20 25.32 -22.99
C GLU A 40 16.31 24.26 -23.11
N ILE A 41 16.81 23.99 -24.34
CA ILE A 41 17.94 23.07 -24.54
C ILE A 41 19.19 23.53 -23.76
N ARG A 42 19.45 24.86 -23.79
CA ARG A 42 20.58 25.40 -23.02
C ARG A 42 20.40 25.20 -21.53
N THR A 43 19.22 25.53 -20.98
CA THR A 43 18.92 25.37 -19.55
C THR A 43 18.99 23.90 -19.14
N ILE A 44 18.48 22.98 -19.97
CA ILE A 44 18.60 21.53 -19.72
C ILE A 44 20.07 21.12 -19.64
N ASN A 45 20.90 21.56 -20.59
CA ASN A 45 22.32 21.20 -20.62
C ASN A 45 23.17 21.93 -19.56
N GLU A 46 22.71 23.07 -19.02
CA GLU A 46 23.31 23.72 -17.85
C GLU A 46 23.11 22.86 -16.60
N GLN A 47 21.96 22.20 -16.46
CA GLN A 47 21.65 21.31 -15.33
C GLN A 47 22.20 19.90 -15.53
N TYR A 48 22.15 19.41 -16.75
CA TYR A 48 22.59 18.05 -17.13
C TYR A 48 23.50 18.15 -18.38
N PRO A 49 24.81 18.33 -18.17
CA PRO A 49 25.76 18.53 -19.26
C PRO A 49 25.67 17.42 -20.32
N GLU A 50 25.58 17.82 -21.59
CA GLU A 50 25.54 16.93 -22.76
C GLU A 50 24.31 15.99 -22.83
N LEU A 51 23.23 16.27 -22.11
CA LEU A 51 22.01 15.50 -22.22
C LEU A 51 21.39 15.62 -23.64
N ILE A 52 21.37 16.85 -24.19
CA ILE A 52 20.95 17.08 -25.58
C ILE A 52 22.16 17.52 -26.38
N LEU A 53 22.63 16.65 -27.25
CA LEU A 53 23.78 16.90 -28.11
C LEU A 53 23.40 17.80 -29.29
N SER A 54 24.17 18.86 -29.52
CA SER A 54 24.02 19.72 -30.69
C SER A 54 24.92 19.21 -31.83
N ILE A 55 24.28 18.74 -32.90
CA ILE A 55 24.99 18.26 -34.08
C ILE A 55 25.07 19.39 -35.11
N LYS A 56 26.28 19.84 -35.38
CA LYS A 56 26.54 20.98 -36.28
C LYS A 56 25.81 20.83 -37.61
N SER A 57 25.00 21.82 -37.95
CA SER A 57 24.22 21.89 -39.21
C SER A 57 23.12 20.83 -39.39
N LYS A 58 22.88 19.96 -38.40
CA LYS A 58 21.84 18.91 -38.50
C LYS A 58 20.72 19.07 -37.49
N GLY A 59 21.00 19.52 -36.26
CA GLY A 59 20.00 19.68 -35.24
C GLY A 59 20.46 19.19 -33.85
N TYR A 60 19.53 18.63 -33.10
CA TYR A 60 19.72 18.13 -31.75
C TYR A 60 19.39 16.65 -31.66
N MET A 61 20.08 15.94 -30.80
CA MET A 61 19.92 14.50 -30.58
C MET A 61 20.09 14.20 -29.09
N ILE A 62 19.43 13.19 -28.59
CA ILE A 62 19.67 12.64 -27.25
C ILE A 62 20.38 11.29 -27.39
N ASP A 63 21.42 11.06 -26.58
CA ASP A 63 22.09 9.76 -26.50
C ASP A 63 21.19 8.76 -25.76
N ASP A 64 20.84 7.66 -26.40
CA ASP A 64 19.98 6.58 -25.87
C ASP A 64 20.59 5.84 -24.66
N LYS A 65 21.90 6.00 -24.45
CA LYS A 65 22.62 5.43 -23.29
C LYS A 65 22.59 6.30 -22.04
N ASN A 66 21.99 7.49 -22.12
CA ASN A 66 21.95 8.39 -20.95
C ASN A 66 20.97 7.86 -19.90
N PRO A 67 21.41 7.55 -18.67
CA PRO A 67 20.55 7.00 -17.63
C PRO A 67 19.39 7.90 -17.21
N ILE A 68 19.43 9.19 -17.59
CA ILE A 68 18.32 10.13 -17.31
C ILE A 68 17.11 9.81 -18.20
N LEU A 69 17.32 9.23 -19.40
CA LEU A 69 16.21 8.82 -20.28
C LEU A 69 15.41 7.66 -19.69
N SER A 70 16.05 6.75 -18.98
CA SER A 70 15.35 5.65 -18.28
C SER A 70 14.48 6.15 -17.12
N LEU A 71 14.73 7.37 -16.62
CA LEU A 71 13.88 8.04 -15.62
C LEU A 71 12.71 8.81 -16.27
N LEU A 72 12.76 9.03 -17.57
CA LEU A 72 11.71 9.71 -18.35
C LEU A 72 10.77 8.73 -19.05
N ASP A 73 11.17 7.47 -19.18
CA ASP A 73 10.43 6.38 -19.83
C ASP A 73 10.12 5.25 -18.85
N GLU A 74 8.94 4.85 -18.81
CA GLU A 74 8.26 3.58 -18.98
C GLU A 74 6.75 3.71 -18.73
N ASP A 75 6.27 4.80 -18.05
CA ASP A 75 4.82 4.90 -17.77
C ASP A 75 4.17 6.29 -17.95
N GLY A 76 4.88 7.32 -18.40
CA GLY A 76 4.32 8.68 -18.37
C GLY A 76 4.04 9.20 -16.93
N SER A 77 4.50 8.46 -15.92
CA SER A 77 4.21 8.70 -14.49
C SER A 77 4.75 10.05 -14.02
N THR A 78 5.98 10.41 -14.39
CA THR A 78 6.61 11.67 -13.95
C THR A 78 5.90 12.90 -14.52
N ILE A 79 5.46 12.86 -15.77
CA ILE A 79 4.70 13.98 -16.40
C ILE A 79 3.29 14.06 -15.83
N GLY A 80 2.66 12.92 -15.66
CA GLY A 80 1.34 12.82 -15.01
C GLY A 80 1.40 13.42 -13.62
N ARG A 81 2.43 13.09 -12.85
CA ARG A 81 2.69 13.58 -11.51
C ARG A 81 2.91 15.09 -11.45
N THR A 82 3.80 15.63 -12.29
CA THR A 82 4.09 17.07 -12.33
C THR A 82 2.84 17.87 -12.71
N ARG A 83 2.04 17.37 -13.66
CA ARG A 83 0.74 17.98 -14.02
C ARG A 83 -0.25 17.93 -12.89
N TYR A 84 -0.36 16.78 -12.23
CA TYR A 84 -1.24 16.58 -11.10
C TYR A 84 -0.94 17.59 -9.97
N LEU A 85 0.30 17.67 -9.54
CA LEU A 85 0.72 18.63 -8.52
C LEU A 85 0.49 20.08 -8.96
N TYR A 86 0.73 20.41 -10.23
CA TYR A 86 0.47 21.75 -10.76
C TYR A 86 -1.03 22.10 -10.73
N ILE A 87 -1.91 21.17 -11.13
CA ILE A 87 -3.36 21.35 -11.05
C ILE A 87 -3.79 21.62 -9.61
N ILE A 88 -3.30 20.81 -8.66
CA ILE A 88 -3.58 20.99 -7.24
C ILE A 88 -3.12 22.37 -6.77
N LYS A 89 -1.88 22.75 -7.10
CA LYS A 89 -1.34 24.08 -6.74
C LYS A 89 -2.25 25.20 -7.22
N GLN A 90 -2.68 25.18 -8.48
CA GLN A 90 -3.53 26.22 -9.05
C GLN A 90 -4.92 26.28 -8.41
N ILE A 91 -5.58 25.12 -8.25
CA ILE A 91 -6.95 25.06 -7.73
C ILE A 91 -7.01 25.37 -6.23
N LEU A 92 -6.02 24.93 -5.45
CA LEU A 92 -6.01 25.13 -4.00
C LEU A 92 -5.37 26.46 -3.59
N SER A 93 -4.50 27.04 -4.42
CA SER A 93 -3.91 28.35 -4.13
C SER A 93 -4.80 29.54 -4.47
N GLN A 94 -5.78 29.37 -5.34
CA GLN A 94 -6.70 30.42 -5.80
C GLN A 94 -8.14 30.11 -5.35
N LYS A 95 -9.00 31.14 -5.24
CA LYS A 95 -10.43 30.92 -4.98
C LYS A 95 -11.14 30.30 -6.18
N GLU A 96 -10.73 30.70 -7.37
CA GLU A 96 -11.26 30.25 -8.65
C GLU A 96 -10.11 30.15 -9.66
N THR A 97 -10.02 29.06 -10.41
CA THR A 97 -9.02 28.84 -11.46
C THR A 97 -9.70 28.76 -12.82
N ASP A 98 -9.20 29.48 -13.81
CA ASP A 98 -9.76 29.40 -15.16
C ASP A 98 -9.42 28.05 -15.82
N TYR A 99 -10.44 27.36 -16.28
CA TYR A 99 -10.33 26.01 -16.83
C TYR A 99 -9.52 25.96 -18.13
N TYR A 100 -9.76 26.92 -19.03
CA TYR A 100 -9.07 26.96 -20.32
C TYR A 100 -7.64 27.43 -20.17
N GLN A 101 -7.42 28.45 -19.34
CA GLN A 101 -6.07 28.88 -19.02
C GLN A 101 -5.23 27.76 -18.41
N LEU A 102 -5.80 26.97 -17.49
CA LEU A 102 -5.14 25.82 -16.89
C LEU A 102 -4.80 24.75 -17.93
N SER A 103 -5.72 24.47 -18.87
CA SER A 103 -5.49 23.55 -19.98
C SER A 103 -4.34 24.00 -20.88
N ASP A 104 -4.31 25.31 -21.21
CA ASP A 104 -3.27 25.91 -22.04
C ASP A 104 -1.91 25.92 -21.34
N GLU A 105 -1.85 26.28 -20.06
CA GLU A 105 -0.62 26.29 -19.26
C GLU A 105 -0.01 24.88 -19.14
N LEU A 106 -0.85 23.85 -19.05
CA LEU A 106 -0.44 22.45 -18.98
C LEU A 106 -0.17 21.83 -20.37
N TYR A 107 -0.51 22.54 -21.45
CA TYR A 107 -0.42 22.05 -22.83
C TYR A 107 -1.14 20.70 -23.03
N ILE A 108 -2.35 20.54 -22.44
CA ILE A 108 -3.16 19.33 -22.56
C ILE A 108 -4.53 19.64 -23.15
N SER A 109 -5.18 18.60 -23.71
CA SER A 109 -6.56 18.76 -24.19
C SER A 109 -7.54 18.84 -23.00
N GLU A 110 -8.70 19.48 -23.23
CA GLU A 110 -9.78 19.55 -22.26
C GLU A 110 -10.17 18.15 -21.74
N SER A 111 -10.27 17.16 -22.63
CA SER A 111 -10.58 15.77 -22.26
C SER A 111 -9.53 15.14 -21.34
N THR A 112 -8.27 15.54 -21.48
CA THR A 112 -7.19 15.08 -20.59
C THR A 112 -7.28 15.77 -19.23
N LEU A 113 -7.58 17.08 -19.22
CA LEU A 113 -7.79 17.82 -17.97
C LEU A 113 -8.99 17.25 -17.20
N ASP A 114 -10.12 16.98 -17.87
CA ASP A 114 -11.30 16.38 -17.24
C ASP A 114 -11.00 15.02 -16.61
N LYS A 115 -10.21 14.17 -17.28
CA LYS A 115 -9.78 12.88 -16.70
C LYS A 115 -8.94 13.06 -15.45
N GLN A 116 -8.03 14.04 -15.44
CA GLN A 116 -7.20 14.34 -14.27
C GLN A 116 -8.03 14.92 -13.13
N LEU A 117 -8.95 15.86 -13.41
CA LEU A 117 -9.86 16.41 -12.41
C LEU A 117 -10.75 15.34 -11.79
N ASN A 118 -11.25 14.39 -12.60
CA ASN A 118 -12.03 13.27 -12.08
C ASN A 118 -11.19 12.36 -11.19
N SER A 119 -9.94 12.10 -11.55
CA SER A 119 -9.02 11.33 -10.69
C SER A 119 -8.75 12.04 -9.36
N ILE A 120 -8.52 13.36 -9.39
CA ILE A 120 -8.34 14.17 -8.19
C ILE A 120 -9.60 14.14 -7.33
N ASN A 121 -10.77 14.31 -7.93
CA ASN A 121 -12.05 14.26 -7.21
C ASN A 121 -12.27 12.90 -6.53
N GLN A 122 -11.93 11.78 -7.17
CA GLN A 122 -11.99 10.47 -6.54
C GLN A 122 -11.10 10.35 -5.28
N ILE A 123 -9.95 11.01 -5.28
CA ILE A 123 -9.07 11.07 -4.10
C ILE A 123 -9.68 11.97 -3.02
N ILE A 124 -10.21 13.13 -3.40
CA ILE A 124 -10.88 14.06 -2.49
C ILE A 124 -12.09 13.41 -1.82
N GLU A 125 -12.97 12.76 -2.60
CA GLU A 125 -14.18 12.10 -2.11
C GLU A 125 -13.90 11.01 -1.07
N ARG A 126 -12.80 10.29 -1.22
CA ARG A 126 -12.38 9.29 -0.22
C ARG A 126 -12.04 9.93 1.12
N ARG A 127 -11.44 11.11 1.09
CA ARG A 127 -11.03 11.85 2.29
C ARG A 127 -12.18 12.65 2.90
N ASN A 128 -12.95 13.32 2.06
CA ASN A 128 -14.11 14.11 2.43
C ASN A 128 -15.17 14.02 1.33
N PRO A 129 -16.23 13.19 1.50
CA PRO A 129 -17.28 13.00 0.49
C PRO A 129 -18.07 14.27 0.16
N ASN A 130 -18.00 15.29 1.00
CA ASN A 130 -18.69 16.57 0.79
C ASN A 130 -17.88 17.56 -0.04
N MET A 131 -16.59 17.26 -0.29
CA MET A 131 -15.70 18.12 -1.06
C MET A 131 -15.49 17.59 -2.47
N GLN A 132 -15.47 18.51 -3.45
CA GLN A 132 -15.11 18.19 -4.83
C GLN A 132 -14.73 19.44 -5.60
N ILE A 133 -13.95 19.28 -6.65
CA ILE A 133 -13.66 20.30 -7.65
C ILE A 133 -14.79 20.32 -8.65
N ARG A 134 -15.47 21.45 -8.80
CA ARG A 134 -16.57 21.65 -9.75
C ARG A 134 -16.22 22.72 -10.78
N ARG A 135 -16.64 22.49 -12.02
CA ARG A 135 -16.59 23.50 -13.07
C ARG A 135 -17.88 24.32 -13.07
N ARG A 136 -17.77 25.64 -12.91
CA ARG A 136 -18.87 26.58 -12.99
C ARG A 136 -18.45 27.80 -13.84
N ASN A 137 -19.15 28.07 -14.93
CA ASN A 137 -18.84 29.20 -15.83
C ASN A 137 -17.36 29.28 -16.23
N ASN A 138 -16.78 28.16 -16.71
CA ASN A 138 -15.37 28.02 -17.09
C ASN A 138 -14.35 28.19 -15.95
N LYS A 139 -14.79 28.28 -14.72
CA LYS A 139 -13.94 28.33 -13.54
C LYS A 139 -14.03 27.04 -12.75
N LEU A 140 -12.91 26.58 -12.24
CA LEU A 140 -12.79 25.47 -11.31
C LEU A 140 -12.83 26.04 -9.89
N ILE A 141 -13.70 25.47 -9.08
CA ILE A 141 -13.93 25.88 -7.69
C ILE A 141 -13.93 24.62 -6.83
N ILE A 142 -13.21 24.66 -5.72
CA ILE A 142 -13.33 23.63 -4.67
C ILE A 142 -14.19 24.19 -3.53
N ASN A 143 -15.23 23.43 -3.15
CA ASN A 143 -16.06 23.76 -1.98
C ASN A 143 -15.35 23.36 -0.67
N GLY A 144 -15.88 23.82 0.46
CA GLY A 144 -15.38 23.51 1.79
C GLY A 144 -14.78 24.71 2.52
N SER A 145 -14.58 24.58 3.83
CA SER A 145 -13.92 25.55 4.69
C SER A 145 -12.43 25.67 4.36
N GLU A 146 -11.77 26.70 4.88
CA GLU A 146 -10.32 26.87 4.69
C GLU A 146 -9.53 25.73 5.35
N GLU A 147 -9.96 25.28 6.52
CA GLU A 147 -9.37 24.15 7.21
C GLU A 147 -9.45 22.87 6.37
N GLU A 148 -10.64 22.53 5.86
CA GLU A 148 -10.85 21.37 5.00
C GLU A 148 -9.99 21.44 3.74
N ARG A 149 -9.87 22.61 3.12
CA ARG A 149 -9.00 22.81 1.93
C ARG A 149 -7.54 22.52 2.25
N ARG A 150 -7.01 23.00 3.38
CA ARG A 150 -5.62 22.74 3.79
C ARG A 150 -5.38 21.26 4.06
N GLN A 151 -6.32 20.59 4.71
CA GLN A 151 -6.26 19.14 4.95
C GLN A 151 -6.23 18.37 3.63
N ILE A 152 -7.10 18.71 2.69
CA ILE A 152 -7.10 18.07 1.36
C ILE A 152 -5.80 18.37 0.62
N TYR A 153 -5.29 19.62 0.68
CA TYR A 153 -4.03 19.95 0.03
C TYR A 153 -2.86 19.12 0.55
N THR A 154 -2.74 19.01 1.87
CA THR A 154 -1.70 18.17 2.50
C THR A 154 -1.89 16.70 2.13
N TYR A 155 -3.12 16.20 2.16
CA TYR A 155 -3.43 14.82 1.80
C TYR A 155 -3.05 14.51 0.35
N LEU A 156 -3.40 15.37 -0.60
CA LEU A 156 -3.06 15.21 -2.00
C LEU A 156 -1.55 15.28 -2.25
N MET A 157 -0.83 16.13 -1.54
CA MET A 157 0.63 16.21 -1.62
C MET A 157 1.30 14.97 -1.04
N ASN A 158 0.86 14.51 0.13
CA ASN A 158 1.37 13.28 0.74
C ASN A 158 1.07 12.05 -0.12
N HIS A 159 -0.10 11.97 -0.76
CA HIS A 159 -0.48 10.86 -1.64
C HIS A 159 0.41 10.75 -2.88
N GLU A 160 0.98 11.86 -3.33
CA GLU A 160 1.93 11.93 -4.46
C GLU A 160 3.38 11.71 -4.04
N MET A 161 3.67 11.68 -2.74
CA MET A 161 5.01 11.30 -2.27
C MET A 161 5.26 9.85 -2.65
N ASP A 162 6.05 9.67 -3.69
CA ASP A 162 6.49 8.36 -4.15
C ASP A 162 7.23 7.63 -3.02
N GLN A 163 7.06 6.31 -2.94
CA GLN A 163 7.65 5.44 -1.92
C GLN A 163 9.17 5.66 -1.71
N TYR A 164 9.83 6.25 -2.69
CA TYR A 164 11.28 6.43 -2.71
C TYR A 164 11.72 7.89 -2.71
N ASN A 165 10.81 8.85 -2.67
CA ASN A 165 11.17 10.27 -2.89
C ASN A 165 10.74 11.17 -1.73
N PHE A 166 11.22 10.86 -0.51
CA PHE A 166 11.04 11.69 0.68
C PHE A 166 11.84 13.01 0.63
N ASN A 167 12.12 13.53 -0.55
CA ASN A 167 12.90 14.75 -0.70
C ASN A 167 11.98 15.97 -0.77
N LEU A 168 11.89 16.71 0.32
CA LEU A 168 11.14 17.96 0.41
C LEU A 168 11.59 19.00 -0.62
N SER A 169 12.83 18.94 -1.12
CA SER A 169 13.33 19.86 -2.16
C SER A 169 12.53 19.78 -3.45
N ASN A 170 11.84 18.67 -3.72
CA ASN A 170 10.96 18.53 -4.87
C ASN A 170 9.71 19.42 -4.80
N TYR A 171 9.40 19.95 -3.62
CA TYR A 171 8.26 20.83 -3.37
C TYR A 171 8.65 22.31 -3.24
N THR A 172 9.93 22.66 -3.41
CA THR A 172 10.43 24.04 -3.28
C THR A 172 9.72 24.98 -4.24
N GLU A 173 9.46 24.56 -5.48
CA GLU A 173 8.76 25.36 -6.48
C GLU A 173 7.24 25.50 -6.23
N PHE A 174 6.68 24.71 -5.30
CA PHE A 174 5.26 24.77 -4.96
C PHE A 174 4.95 25.89 -3.97
N PHE A 175 5.91 26.30 -3.15
CA PHE A 175 5.72 27.32 -2.13
C PHE A 175 6.50 28.58 -2.50
N ASN A 176 5.77 29.69 -2.62
CA ASN A 176 6.37 31.00 -2.90
C ASN A 176 6.57 31.82 -1.61
N SER A 177 5.83 31.47 -0.56
CA SER A 177 5.78 32.22 0.69
C SER A 177 6.85 31.78 1.70
N CYS A 178 7.48 30.64 1.49
CA CYS A 178 8.57 30.17 2.34
C CYS A 178 9.53 29.27 1.55
N ASN A 179 10.82 29.31 1.93
CA ASN A 179 11.76 28.30 1.49
C ASN A 179 11.56 27.04 2.36
N ILE A 180 11.15 25.95 1.73
CA ILE A 180 10.83 24.70 2.45
C ILE A 180 12.06 24.08 3.16
N ASN A 181 13.27 24.31 2.63
CA ASN A 181 14.51 23.82 3.26
C ASN A 181 14.85 24.62 4.53
N ASP A 182 14.58 25.93 4.53
CA ASP A 182 14.78 26.77 5.71
C ASP A 182 13.73 26.44 6.78
N LEU A 183 12.49 26.15 6.37
CA LEU A 183 11.42 25.71 7.25
C LEU A 183 11.76 24.33 7.87
N LYS A 184 12.30 23.41 7.06
CA LYS A 184 12.77 22.10 7.54
C LYS A 184 13.86 22.27 8.58
N ALA A 185 14.88 23.07 8.29
CA ALA A 185 15.99 23.30 9.22
C ALA A 185 15.49 23.90 10.55
N TYR A 186 14.57 24.86 10.48
CA TYR A 186 13.96 25.46 11.67
C TYR A 186 13.15 24.45 12.47
N PHE A 187 12.32 23.63 11.83
CA PHE A 187 11.50 22.65 12.53
C PHE A 187 12.34 21.54 13.17
N LEU A 188 13.41 21.09 12.52
CA LEU A 188 14.31 20.07 13.09
C LEU A 188 15.01 20.59 14.34
N ASP A 189 15.53 21.82 14.32
CA ASP A 189 16.15 22.48 15.47
C ASP A 189 15.15 22.64 16.62
N PHE A 190 13.93 23.10 16.31
CA PHE A 190 12.84 23.21 17.28
C PHE A 190 12.45 21.84 17.89
N SER A 191 12.32 20.82 17.05
CA SER A 191 11.97 19.46 17.49
C SER A 191 13.02 18.86 18.42
N GLU A 192 14.30 19.10 18.16
CA GLU A 192 15.42 18.67 19.02
C GLU A 192 15.38 19.39 20.37
N HIS A 193 15.19 20.72 20.39
CA HIS A 193 15.11 21.53 21.62
C HIS A 193 13.94 21.12 22.53
N HIS A 194 12.82 20.78 21.94
CA HIS A 194 11.61 20.37 22.68
C HIS A 194 11.49 18.85 22.86
N HIS A 195 12.51 18.07 22.49
CA HIS A 195 12.57 16.61 22.62
C HIS A 195 11.38 15.88 21.96
N LEU A 196 10.86 16.41 20.84
CA LEU A 196 9.75 15.80 20.12
C LEU A 196 10.25 14.53 19.40
N LYS A 197 9.71 13.37 19.77
CA LYS A 197 10.04 12.09 19.16
C LYS A 197 9.17 11.86 17.92
N LEU A 198 9.58 12.38 16.78
CA LEU A 198 8.87 12.28 15.51
C LEU A 198 9.63 11.39 14.53
N ARG A 199 8.88 10.62 13.73
CA ARG A 199 9.42 9.86 12.59
C ARG A 199 9.60 10.78 11.39
N ASP A 200 10.49 10.45 10.48
CA ASP A 200 10.77 11.27 9.28
C ASP A 200 9.51 11.65 8.51
N PHE A 201 8.59 10.70 8.34
CA PHE A 201 7.33 10.94 7.67
C PHE A 201 6.43 11.96 8.40
N GLU A 202 6.39 11.90 9.73
CA GLU A 202 5.64 12.85 10.56
C GLU A 202 6.25 14.26 10.48
N ILE A 203 7.58 14.34 10.42
CA ILE A 203 8.33 15.58 10.21
C ILE A 203 7.96 16.19 8.85
N ILE A 204 8.01 15.39 7.79
CA ILE A 204 7.69 15.84 6.44
C ILE A 204 6.24 16.33 6.35
N SER A 205 5.30 15.54 6.88
CA SER A 205 3.88 15.92 6.89
C SER A 205 3.65 17.22 7.66
N PHE A 206 4.31 17.40 8.82
CA PHE A 206 4.21 18.63 9.60
C PHE A 206 4.76 19.84 8.83
N ILE A 207 5.93 19.71 8.22
CA ILE A 207 6.54 20.77 7.40
C ILE A 207 5.61 21.17 6.24
N LEU A 208 4.97 20.21 5.58
CA LEU A 208 4.02 20.47 4.52
C LEU A 208 2.78 21.23 5.04
N HIS A 209 2.24 20.83 6.21
CA HIS A 209 1.13 21.58 6.82
C HIS A 209 1.49 23.02 7.09
N ILE A 210 2.70 23.29 7.64
CA ILE A 210 3.16 24.65 7.91
C ILE A 210 3.39 25.42 6.61
N ALA A 211 4.04 24.82 5.61
CA ALA A 211 4.28 25.48 4.32
C ALA A 211 2.96 25.86 3.63
N ILE A 212 1.95 24.98 3.67
CA ILE A 212 0.60 25.25 3.15
C ILE A 212 -0.06 26.38 3.95
N MET A 213 0.03 26.35 5.27
CA MET A 213 -0.50 27.41 6.13
C MET A 213 0.11 28.76 5.76
N LEU A 214 1.43 28.87 5.66
CA LEU A 214 2.14 30.09 5.29
C LEU A 214 1.72 30.60 3.89
N GLU A 215 1.64 29.69 2.90
CA GLU A 215 1.21 30.05 1.55
C GLU A 215 -0.23 30.59 1.53
N ARG A 216 -1.12 30.02 2.34
CA ARG A 216 -2.53 30.40 2.42
C ARG A 216 -2.72 31.73 3.17
N VAL A 217 -2.09 31.90 4.31
CA VAL A 217 -2.14 33.14 5.10
C VAL A 217 -1.60 34.32 4.31
N ASN A 218 -0.44 34.15 3.64
CA ASN A 218 0.14 35.24 2.81
C ASN A 218 -0.74 35.61 1.60
N LYS A 219 -1.66 34.76 1.19
CA LYS A 219 -2.68 35.08 0.15
C LYS A 219 -4.01 35.58 0.73
N GLY A 220 -4.07 35.85 2.03
CA GLY A 220 -5.27 36.33 2.72
C GLY A 220 -6.36 35.29 2.87
N ASN A 221 -6.01 34.00 2.85
CA ASN A 221 -6.92 32.90 3.10
C ASN A 221 -6.64 32.37 4.50
N GLU A 222 -7.25 33.00 5.51
CA GLU A 222 -7.11 32.61 6.91
C GLU A 222 -8.27 31.74 7.37
N ILE A 223 -8.01 30.87 8.34
CA ILE A 223 -9.02 30.11 9.05
C ILE A 223 -9.80 31.08 9.94
N THR A 224 -11.12 31.09 9.80
CA THR A 224 -12.01 31.99 10.57
C THR A 224 -12.77 31.30 11.68
N ASN A 225 -12.87 29.97 11.62
CA ASN A 225 -13.54 29.15 12.65
C ASN A 225 -12.95 27.74 12.66
N ILE A 226 -12.72 27.19 13.84
CA ILE A 226 -12.38 25.78 14.08
C ILE A 226 -13.41 25.23 15.05
N GLU A 227 -14.25 24.30 14.58
CA GLU A 227 -15.31 23.72 15.39
C GLU A 227 -14.85 22.46 16.12
N GLY A 228 -15.18 22.39 17.41
CA GLY A 228 -15.14 21.14 18.18
C GLY A 228 -13.77 20.66 18.64
N TYR A 229 -12.72 21.46 18.47
CA TYR A 229 -11.38 21.09 18.91
C TYR A 229 -10.81 22.07 19.95
N HIS A 230 -10.35 21.51 21.09
CA HIS A 230 -9.66 22.27 22.13
C HIS A 230 -8.26 21.67 22.31
N PRO A 231 -7.20 22.35 21.88
CA PRO A 231 -5.83 21.91 22.09
C PRO A 231 -5.50 21.84 23.58
N SER A 232 -4.55 21.00 23.97
CA SER A 232 -4.03 20.98 25.32
C SER A 232 -3.18 22.23 25.61
N ALA A 233 -3.05 22.62 26.87
CA ALA A 233 -2.23 23.75 27.27
C ALA A 233 -0.75 23.58 26.84
N GLU A 234 -0.26 22.34 26.82
CA GLU A 234 1.09 22.01 26.34
C GLU A 234 1.22 22.24 24.83
N ALA A 235 0.23 21.82 24.05
CA ALA A 235 0.21 22.06 22.61
C ALA A 235 0.12 23.55 22.27
N GLU A 236 -0.67 24.33 23.02
CA GLU A 236 -0.74 25.78 22.90
C GLU A 236 0.61 26.44 23.20
N ALA A 237 1.28 26.02 24.27
CA ALA A 237 2.59 26.54 24.64
C ALA A 237 3.64 26.26 23.55
N LEU A 238 3.69 25.03 23.01
CA LEU A 238 4.59 24.68 21.91
C LEU A 238 4.28 25.47 20.63
N ALA A 239 3.00 25.63 20.29
CA ALA A 239 2.60 26.40 19.12
C ALA A 239 3.01 27.87 19.23
N HIS A 240 2.82 28.48 20.41
CA HIS A 240 3.24 29.85 20.66
C HIS A 240 4.76 30.02 20.58
N ASP A 241 5.53 29.08 21.13
CA ASP A 241 6.99 29.13 21.06
C ASP A 241 7.51 28.91 19.65
N PHE A 242 6.94 27.96 18.92
CA PHE A 242 7.24 27.75 17.50
C PHE A 242 6.90 29.00 16.65
N TYR A 243 5.75 29.62 16.90
CA TYR A 243 5.32 30.82 16.18
C TYR A 243 6.29 31.99 16.32
N LYS A 244 6.90 32.21 17.48
CA LYS A 244 7.89 33.30 17.67
C LYS A 244 9.00 33.23 16.63
N GLY A 245 9.68 32.08 16.52
CA GLY A 245 10.74 31.93 15.55
C GLY A 245 10.23 31.86 14.10
N LEU A 246 9.02 31.34 13.88
CA LEU A 246 8.37 31.33 12.57
C LEU A 246 8.09 32.77 12.09
N SER A 247 7.56 33.61 12.96
CA SER A 247 7.27 35.02 12.69
C SER A 247 8.54 35.82 12.36
N GLU A 248 9.63 35.58 13.09
CA GLU A 248 10.91 36.25 12.85
C GLU A 248 11.58 35.82 11.54
N LYS A 249 11.57 34.50 11.25
CA LYS A 249 12.27 33.97 10.05
C LYS A 249 11.49 34.16 8.76
N PHE A 250 10.17 34.04 8.80
CA PHE A 250 9.33 34.03 7.59
C PHE A 250 8.43 35.28 7.48
N HIS A 251 8.57 36.23 8.40
CA HIS A 251 7.85 37.52 8.40
C HIS A 251 6.33 37.38 8.28
N VAL A 252 5.77 36.35 8.96
CA VAL A 252 4.35 36.05 8.96
C VAL A 252 3.70 36.48 10.27
N THR A 253 2.47 37.01 10.17
CA THR A 253 1.61 37.29 11.31
C THR A 253 0.43 36.36 11.24
N LEU A 254 0.20 35.59 12.33
CA LEU A 254 -0.91 34.66 12.45
C LEU A 254 -2.00 35.27 13.32
N SER A 255 -3.25 35.07 12.94
CA SER A 255 -4.42 35.37 13.79
C SER A 255 -4.56 34.33 14.91
N ASP A 256 -5.39 34.62 15.91
CA ASP A 256 -5.65 33.68 17.01
C ASP A 256 -6.19 32.33 16.50
N MET A 257 -7.00 32.33 15.44
CA MET A 257 -7.50 31.09 14.82
C MET A 257 -6.39 30.29 14.13
N GLU A 258 -5.44 30.96 13.51
CA GLU A 258 -4.26 30.30 12.91
C GLU A 258 -3.33 29.71 13.99
N LEU A 259 -3.17 30.40 15.12
CA LEU A 259 -2.45 29.86 16.27
C LEU A 259 -3.16 28.66 16.88
N THR A 260 -4.49 28.69 16.97
CA THR A 260 -5.28 27.53 17.37
C THR A 260 -5.08 26.36 16.41
N TYR A 261 -5.09 26.61 15.09
CA TYR A 261 -4.81 25.57 14.10
C TYR A 261 -3.39 25.01 14.27
N LEU A 262 -2.39 25.85 14.49
CA LEU A 262 -1.03 25.41 14.77
C LEU A 262 -0.96 24.55 16.05
N SER A 263 -1.70 24.94 17.09
CA SER A 263 -1.81 24.15 18.33
C SER A 263 -2.44 22.79 18.07
N CYS A 264 -3.44 22.71 17.17
CA CYS A 264 -4.03 21.44 16.73
C CYS A 264 -3.00 20.52 16.06
N LEU A 265 -2.12 21.06 15.23
CA LEU A 265 -1.05 20.29 14.58
C LEU A 265 -0.05 19.71 15.60
N PHE A 266 0.27 20.48 16.65
CA PHE A 266 1.13 20.00 17.75
C PHE A 266 0.44 18.98 18.64
N SER A 267 -0.86 19.12 18.93
CA SER A 267 -1.61 18.16 19.75
C SER A 267 -1.56 16.73 19.21
N GLY A 268 -1.52 16.57 17.89
CA GLY A 268 -1.32 15.26 17.28
C GLY A 268 0.07 14.65 17.53
N LYS A 269 1.01 15.40 18.12
CA LYS A 269 2.42 15.02 18.33
C LYS A 269 2.78 14.88 19.81
N ILE A 270 1.93 15.32 20.72
CA ILE A 270 2.14 15.26 22.17
C ILE A 270 1.26 14.15 22.74
N SER A 271 1.86 13.31 23.58
CA SER A 271 1.14 12.25 24.29
C SER A 271 0.57 12.79 25.59
N ASP A 272 -0.43 13.67 25.54
CA ASP A 272 -1.21 14.01 26.73
C ASP A 272 -2.32 12.96 26.92
N ILE A 273 -1.91 11.80 27.47
CA ILE A 273 -2.76 10.62 27.57
C ILE A 273 -3.21 10.47 29.01
N GLN A 274 -4.49 10.72 29.26
CA GLN A 274 -5.11 10.44 30.56
C GLN A 274 -5.04 8.94 30.86
N ASP A 275 -4.64 8.57 32.08
CA ASP A 275 -4.52 7.17 32.52
C ASP A 275 -5.79 6.35 32.28
N GLN A 276 -6.97 6.97 32.41
CA GLN A 276 -8.25 6.32 32.13
C GLN A 276 -8.34 5.86 30.65
N LYS A 277 -7.91 6.68 29.73
CA LYS A 277 -7.95 6.38 28.29
C LYS A 277 -6.98 5.27 27.93
N ILE A 278 -5.82 5.23 28.57
CA ILE A 278 -4.86 4.12 28.42
C ILE A 278 -5.54 2.80 28.81
N GLN A 279 -6.23 2.75 29.95
CA GLN A 279 -6.89 1.53 30.42
C GLN A 279 -8.05 1.11 29.51
N GLU A 280 -8.81 2.06 28.98
CA GLU A 280 -9.86 1.79 28.00
C GLU A 280 -9.31 1.15 26.70
N TYR A 281 -8.18 1.64 26.19
CA TYR A 281 -7.55 1.05 25.00
C TYR A 281 -6.87 -0.28 25.30
N ARG A 282 -6.31 -0.49 26.49
CA ARG A 282 -5.78 -1.81 26.90
C ARG A 282 -6.88 -2.87 26.92
N THR A 283 -8.05 -2.54 27.49
CA THR A 283 -9.21 -3.43 27.47
C THR A 283 -9.65 -3.74 26.04
N PHE A 284 -9.75 -2.72 25.20
CA PHE A 284 -10.12 -2.86 23.79
C PHE A 284 -9.12 -3.73 22.99
N ILE A 285 -7.82 -3.58 23.24
CA ILE A 285 -6.78 -4.42 22.61
C ILE A 285 -6.94 -5.87 23.06
N SER A 286 -7.21 -6.11 24.36
CA SER A 286 -7.45 -7.47 24.86
C SER A 286 -8.67 -8.13 24.20
N GLU A 287 -9.77 -7.38 23.99
CA GLU A 287 -10.94 -7.86 23.25
C GLU A 287 -10.58 -8.22 21.80
N ILE A 288 -9.83 -7.35 21.10
CA ILE A 288 -9.35 -7.60 19.74
C ILE A 288 -8.47 -8.87 19.70
N MET A 289 -7.57 -9.07 20.66
CA MET A 289 -6.72 -10.27 20.68
C MET A 289 -7.55 -11.55 20.79
N ASN A 290 -8.57 -11.56 21.67
CA ASN A 290 -9.49 -12.69 21.80
C ASN A 290 -10.24 -12.96 20.49
N ASP A 291 -10.74 -11.92 19.83
CA ASP A 291 -11.46 -12.04 18.57
C ASP A 291 -10.55 -12.59 17.45
N ILE A 292 -9.32 -12.10 17.37
CA ILE A 292 -8.33 -12.55 16.37
C ILE A 292 -7.99 -14.03 16.60
N GLN A 293 -7.78 -14.44 17.85
CA GLN A 293 -7.51 -15.85 18.16
C GLN A 293 -8.68 -16.73 17.77
N GLN A 294 -9.92 -16.33 18.03
CA GLN A 294 -11.11 -17.11 17.70
C GLN A 294 -11.39 -17.21 16.20
N GLN A 295 -11.17 -16.13 15.46
CA GLN A 295 -11.56 -16.06 14.04
C GLN A 295 -10.45 -16.51 13.09
N TYR A 296 -9.19 -16.22 13.45
CA TYR A 296 -8.03 -16.43 12.57
C TYR A 296 -7.03 -17.45 13.13
N ASP A 297 -7.30 -18.05 14.29
CA ASP A 297 -6.41 -19.00 14.99
C ASP A 297 -5.00 -18.43 15.24
N LEU A 298 -4.91 -17.12 15.44
CA LEU A 298 -3.68 -16.38 15.65
C LEU A 298 -3.61 -15.88 17.09
N ASP A 299 -2.78 -16.49 17.93
CA ASP A 299 -2.58 -16.09 19.33
C ASP A 299 -1.49 -15.01 19.44
N LEU A 300 -1.90 -13.77 19.69
CA LEU A 300 -1.03 -12.62 19.91
C LEU A 300 -0.93 -12.19 21.39
N HIS A 301 -1.51 -12.92 22.31
CA HIS A 301 -1.56 -12.57 23.75
C HIS A 301 -0.18 -12.56 24.42
N GLN A 302 0.76 -13.37 23.94
CA GLN A 302 2.10 -13.49 24.49
C GLN A 302 3.05 -12.36 24.13
N ASP A 303 2.76 -11.60 23.05
CA ASP A 303 3.64 -10.50 22.58
C ASP A 303 3.25 -9.17 23.26
N GLN A 304 3.87 -8.90 24.43
CA GLN A 304 3.65 -7.65 25.16
C GLN A 304 4.11 -6.43 24.37
N ASP A 305 5.21 -6.53 23.62
CA ASP A 305 5.70 -5.42 22.77
C ASP A 305 4.69 -5.06 21.70
N PHE A 306 4.03 -6.06 21.09
CA PHE A 306 2.97 -5.83 20.13
C PHE A 306 1.80 -5.07 20.74
N GLN A 307 1.34 -5.49 21.93
CA GLN A 307 0.22 -4.85 22.62
C GLN A 307 0.55 -3.39 22.98
N GLU A 308 1.76 -3.11 23.48
CA GLU A 308 2.20 -1.75 23.79
C GLU A 308 2.35 -0.89 22.53
N ASN A 309 2.92 -1.43 21.44
CA ASN A 309 3.04 -0.71 20.17
C ASN A 309 1.65 -0.42 19.57
N LEU A 310 0.71 -1.36 19.67
CA LEU A 310 -0.66 -1.16 19.19
C LEU A 310 -1.40 -0.13 20.05
N LEU A 311 -1.19 -0.13 21.35
CA LEU A 311 -1.71 0.89 22.28
C LEU A 311 -1.24 2.29 21.89
N ILE A 312 0.08 2.47 21.69
CA ILE A 312 0.66 3.75 21.28
C ILE A 312 0.08 4.16 19.92
N HIS A 313 -0.06 3.21 18.99
CA HIS A 313 -0.64 3.48 17.67
C HIS A 313 -2.09 3.93 17.77
N PHE A 314 -2.92 3.26 18.57
CA PHE A 314 -4.35 3.62 18.74
C PHE A 314 -4.55 4.96 19.44
N LEU A 315 -3.73 5.27 20.44
CA LEU A 315 -3.77 6.57 21.10
C LEU A 315 -3.40 7.70 20.13
N GLY A 316 -2.35 7.48 19.32
CA GLY A 316 -1.97 8.40 18.26
C GLY A 316 -3.04 8.52 17.16
N LEU A 317 -3.67 7.41 16.78
CA LEU A 317 -4.75 7.37 15.81
C LEU A 317 -5.99 8.16 16.30
N ASP A 318 -6.38 7.99 17.58
CA ASP A 318 -7.49 8.75 18.15
C ASP A 318 -7.22 10.27 18.12
N ASN A 319 -6.00 10.69 18.42
CA ASN A 319 -5.60 12.09 18.29
C ASN A 319 -5.66 12.56 16.81
N ARG A 320 -5.21 11.74 15.87
CA ARG A 320 -5.30 12.06 14.43
C ARG A 320 -6.75 12.13 13.93
N ILE A 321 -7.62 11.24 14.42
CA ILE A 321 -9.06 11.30 14.13
C ILE A 321 -9.65 12.63 14.61
N ARG A 322 -9.38 13.02 15.85
CA ARG A 322 -9.88 14.28 16.45
C ARG A 322 -9.36 15.52 15.74
N SER A 323 -8.07 15.53 15.41
CA SER A 323 -7.43 16.63 14.66
C SER A 323 -7.62 16.53 13.14
N ASN A 324 -8.35 15.53 12.66
CA ASN A 324 -8.57 15.23 11.25
C ASN A 324 -7.25 15.16 10.43
N SER A 325 -6.15 14.75 11.06
CA SER A 325 -4.79 14.68 10.49
C SER A 325 -4.34 13.24 10.33
N PHE A 326 -4.65 12.59 9.20
CA PHE A 326 -4.25 11.22 8.93
C PHE A 326 -2.87 11.15 8.26
N LEU A 327 -2.16 10.04 8.49
CA LEU A 327 -0.89 9.74 7.87
C LEU A 327 -1.12 9.00 6.53
N SER A 328 -0.33 9.31 5.53
CA SER A 328 -0.27 8.50 4.30
C SER A 328 0.68 7.32 4.50
N ASN A 329 0.34 6.17 3.93
CA ASN A 329 1.17 4.96 3.99
C ASN A 329 1.63 4.57 2.58
N PRO A 330 2.89 4.86 2.22
CA PRO A 330 3.40 4.53 0.88
C PRO A 330 3.45 3.02 0.60
N LEU A 331 3.47 2.18 1.65
CA LEU A 331 3.57 0.72 1.53
C LEU A 331 2.21 0.03 1.35
N ILE A 332 1.10 0.76 1.37
CA ILE A 332 -0.25 0.17 1.35
C ILE A 332 -0.48 -0.79 0.17
N LYS A 333 0.06 -0.48 -1.01
CA LYS A 333 -0.07 -1.34 -2.19
C LYS A 333 0.66 -2.66 -2.01
N ASP A 334 1.89 -2.60 -1.51
CA ASP A 334 2.74 -3.78 -1.28
C ASP A 334 2.21 -4.64 -0.13
N ILE A 335 1.72 -4.01 0.94
CA ILE A 335 1.08 -4.69 2.06
C ILE A 335 -0.12 -5.51 1.57
N LYS A 336 -1.03 -4.89 0.81
CA LYS A 336 -2.22 -5.57 0.26
C LYS A 336 -1.86 -6.70 -0.70
N LEU A 337 -0.76 -6.58 -1.43
CA LEU A 337 -0.34 -7.55 -2.43
C LEU A 337 0.38 -8.75 -1.80
N HIS A 338 1.27 -8.51 -0.83
CA HIS A 338 2.14 -9.54 -0.28
C HIS A 338 1.63 -10.13 1.04
N PHE A 339 0.77 -9.38 1.79
CA PHE A 339 0.25 -9.78 3.10
C PHE A 339 -1.28 -9.60 3.19
N PRO A 340 -2.04 -10.17 2.22
CA PRO A 340 -3.48 -9.92 2.10
C PRO A 340 -4.27 -10.37 3.33
N LEU A 341 -3.89 -11.50 3.95
CA LEU A 341 -4.53 -11.99 5.17
C LEU A 341 -4.31 -11.05 6.36
N LEU A 342 -3.06 -10.62 6.61
CA LEU A 342 -2.76 -9.73 7.72
C LEU A 342 -3.43 -8.36 7.52
N TYR A 343 -3.56 -7.95 6.26
CA TYR A 343 -4.35 -6.78 5.91
C TYR A 343 -5.84 -6.99 6.22
N ASP A 344 -6.39 -8.17 5.97
CA ASP A 344 -7.78 -8.46 6.26
C ASP A 344 -8.07 -8.51 7.77
N ILE A 345 -7.17 -9.08 8.58
CA ILE A 345 -7.20 -8.98 10.05
C ILE A 345 -7.19 -7.50 10.47
N SER A 346 -6.38 -6.67 9.83
CA SER A 346 -6.32 -5.23 10.12
C SER A 346 -7.59 -4.49 9.75
N VAL A 347 -8.28 -4.91 8.70
CA VAL A 347 -9.62 -4.40 8.34
C VAL A 347 -10.65 -4.75 9.41
N TYR A 348 -10.58 -5.96 9.99
CA TYR A 348 -11.41 -6.33 11.13
C TYR A 348 -11.17 -5.39 12.33
N ILE A 349 -9.91 -5.12 12.66
CA ILE A 349 -9.55 -4.17 13.72
C ILE A 349 -10.09 -2.77 13.41
N ALA A 350 -9.95 -2.32 12.16
CA ALA A 350 -10.46 -1.03 11.71
C ALA A 350 -11.99 -0.93 11.87
N MET A 351 -12.72 -2.00 11.58
CA MET A 351 -14.18 -2.07 11.82
C MET A 351 -14.53 -1.89 13.30
N LYS A 352 -13.81 -2.56 14.20
CA LYS A 352 -13.97 -2.40 15.65
C LYS A 352 -13.66 -0.97 16.11
N MET A 353 -12.58 -0.38 15.58
CA MET A 353 -12.23 1.02 15.83
C MET A 353 -13.31 1.98 15.33
N GLN A 354 -13.83 1.77 14.13
CA GLN A 354 -14.92 2.59 13.57
C GLN A 354 -16.17 2.54 14.44
N SER A 355 -16.54 1.38 14.99
CA SER A 355 -17.68 1.24 15.91
C SER A 355 -17.48 2.04 17.19
N ARG A 356 -16.22 2.21 17.65
CA ARG A 356 -15.87 2.98 18.84
C ARG A 356 -15.77 4.49 18.58
N THR A 357 -15.14 4.87 17.47
CA THR A 357 -14.81 6.27 17.16
C THR A 357 -15.86 6.94 16.26
N HIS A 358 -16.79 6.18 15.69
CA HIS A 358 -17.76 6.60 14.68
C HIS A 358 -17.11 7.24 13.43
N THR A 359 -15.84 6.95 13.18
CA THR A 359 -15.05 7.51 12.07
C THR A 359 -14.51 6.39 11.19
N VAL A 360 -14.71 6.49 9.88
CA VAL A 360 -14.15 5.55 8.90
C VAL A 360 -12.64 5.76 8.81
N LEU A 361 -11.87 4.70 9.05
CA LEU A 361 -10.42 4.73 8.91
C LEU A 361 -10.02 4.70 7.43
N LEU A 362 -9.00 5.47 7.09
CA LEU A 362 -8.38 5.40 5.76
C LEU A 362 -7.58 4.10 5.60
N GLU A 363 -7.48 3.60 4.36
CA GLU A 363 -6.66 2.42 4.03
C GLU A 363 -5.20 2.56 4.52
N ASP A 364 -4.67 3.76 4.53
CA ASP A 364 -3.32 4.08 5.03
C ASP A 364 -3.15 3.70 6.51
N GLU A 365 -4.12 4.03 7.36
CA GLU A 365 -4.10 3.69 8.78
C GLU A 365 -4.28 2.18 9.01
N ILE A 366 -5.12 1.52 8.18
CA ILE A 366 -5.25 0.05 8.18
C ILE A 366 -3.90 -0.60 7.84
N GLY A 367 -3.18 -0.04 6.86
CA GLY A 367 -1.84 -0.49 6.50
C GLY A 367 -0.84 -0.38 7.65
N TYR A 368 -0.90 0.68 8.46
CA TYR A 368 -0.03 0.80 9.65
C TYR A 368 -0.38 -0.24 10.72
N ILE A 369 -1.66 -0.53 10.94
CA ILE A 369 -2.08 -1.63 11.82
C ILE A 369 -1.51 -2.96 11.30
N THR A 370 -1.56 -3.18 9.98
CA THR A 370 -1.00 -4.39 9.36
C THR A 370 0.49 -4.54 9.64
N LEU A 371 1.28 -3.48 9.58
CA LEU A 371 2.71 -3.53 9.89
C LEU A 371 2.98 -3.96 11.34
N HIS A 372 2.13 -3.56 12.29
CA HIS A 372 2.23 -4.02 13.68
C HIS A 372 1.95 -5.52 13.79
N ILE A 373 0.90 -6.02 13.12
CA ILE A 373 0.56 -7.45 13.11
C ILE A 373 1.66 -8.26 12.42
N MET A 374 2.18 -7.80 11.28
CA MET A 374 3.28 -8.46 10.58
C MET A 374 4.47 -8.70 11.50
N ASN A 375 4.88 -7.67 12.24
CA ASN A 375 6.00 -7.78 13.17
C ASN A 375 5.72 -8.79 14.31
N ALA A 376 4.49 -8.87 14.80
CA ALA A 376 4.10 -9.83 15.83
C ALA A 376 4.08 -11.27 15.29
N VAL A 377 3.52 -11.47 14.10
CA VAL A 377 3.47 -12.79 13.43
C VAL A 377 4.88 -13.30 13.12
N GLU A 378 5.77 -12.42 12.65
CA GLU A 378 7.16 -12.78 12.38
C GLU A 378 7.87 -13.28 13.66
N LYS A 379 7.66 -12.61 14.81
CA LYS A 379 8.20 -13.06 16.09
C LYS A 379 7.67 -14.44 16.49
N ILE A 380 6.38 -14.71 16.29
CA ILE A 380 5.78 -16.03 16.60
C ILE A 380 6.40 -17.10 15.71
N GLN A 381 6.58 -16.84 14.42
CA GLN A 381 7.20 -17.78 13.49
C GLN A 381 8.65 -18.06 13.86
N HIS A 382 9.40 -17.06 14.34
CA HIS A 382 10.76 -17.26 14.84
C HIS A 382 10.85 -18.10 16.14
N HIS A 383 9.77 -18.20 16.91
CA HIS A 383 9.71 -19.05 18.10
C HIS A 383 9.26 -20.48 17.81
N THR A 384 8.82 -20.78 16.60
CA THR A 384 8.46 -22.16 16.21
C THR A 384 9.72 -22.93 15.81
N TYR A 385 10.28 -23.66 16.78
CA TYR A 385 11.41 -24.58 16.51
C TYR A 385 10.94 -25.71 15.59
N LYS A 386 11.60 -25.86 14.43
CA LYS A 386 11.40 -27.02 13.57
C LYS A 386 12.36 -28.13 13.97
N LYS A 387 11.82 -29.23 14.43
CA LYS A 387 12.60 -30.40 14.83
C LYS A 387 13.07 -31.19 13.61
N VAL A 388 14.37 -31.25 13.43
CA VAL A 388 15.01 -31.96 12.33
C VAL A 388 15.82 -33.13 12.88
N VAL A 389 15.60 -34.30 12.34
CA VAL A 389 16.46 -35.48 12.59
C VAL A 389 17.28 -35.77 11.35
N ILE A 390 18.55 -36.12 11.55
CA ILE A 390 19.45 -36.48 10.45
C ILE A 390 19.78 -37.99 10.58
N VAL A 391 19.51 -38.74 9.53
CA VAL A 391 19.93 -40.15 9.42
C VAL A 391 21.16 -40.20 8.51
N ASN A 392 22.32 -40.53 9.10
CA ASN A 392 23.57 -40.48 8.38
C ASN A 392 24.40 -41.76 8.59
N PRO A 393 24.62 -42.56 7.53
CA PRO A 393 25.51 -43.71 7.56
C PRO A 393 27.00 -43.37 7.34
N MET A 394 27.30 -42.07 7.12
CA MET A 394 28.61 -41.57 6.69
C MET A 394 29.35 -40.81 7.82
N SER A 395 30.29 -39.97 7.45
CA SER A 395 31.13 -39.17 8.35
C SER A 395 30.33 -38.07 9.06
N THR A 396 30.61 -37.84 10.33
CA THR A 396 30.12 -36.72 11.15
C THR A 396 30.41 -35.36 10.56
N ALA A 397 31.47 -35.24 9.74
CA ALA A 397 31.85 -33.98 9.06
C ALA A 397 30.77 -33.53 8.06
N VAL A 398 30.12 -34.42 7.33
CA VAL A 398 29.03 -34.11 6.39
C VAL A 398 27.81 -33.60 7.15
N VAL A 399 27.51 -34.21 8.28
CA VAL A 399 26.41 -33.77 9.17
C VAL A 399 26.68 -32.37 9.71
N SER A 400 27.90 -32.14 10.20
CA SER A 400 28.29 -30.81 10.73
C SER A 400 28.22 -29.72 9.64
N PHE A 401 28.62 -30.04 8.42
CA PHE A 401 28.50 -29.14 7.27
C PHE A 401 27.04 -28.83 6.94
N LEU A 402 26.18 -29.85 6.86
CA LEU A 402 24.74 -29.67 6.63
C LEU A 402 24.09 -28.81 7.72
N LYS A 403 24.38 -29.11 9.00
CA LYS A 403 23.90 -28.33 10.15
C LYS A 403 24.24 -26.85 10.02
N GLN A 404 25.52 -26.53 9.78
CA GLN A 404 25.96 -25.14 9.65
C GLN A 404 25.29 -24.41 8.47
N ARG A 405 25.07 -25.11 7.37
CA ARG A 405 24.42 -24.52 6.20
C ARG A 405 22.94 -24.31 6.42
N LEU A 406 22.23 -25.25 7.01
CA LEU A 406 20.80 -25.12 7.35
C LEU A 406 20.58 -23.92 8.29
N MET A 407 21.41 -23.77 9.31
CA MET A 407 21.35 -22.62 10.24
C MET A 407 21.64 -21.26 9.58
N ARG A 408 22.38 -21.22 8.46
CA ARG A 408 22.70 -19.99 7.73
C ARG A 408 21.71 -19.65 6.62
N CYS A 409 21.05 -20.66 6.06
CA CYS A 409 20.21 -20.50 4.87
C CYS A 409 18.72 -20.46 5.18
N SER A 410 18.31 -20.63 6.44
CA SER A 410 16.90 -20.64 6.83
C SER A 410 16.57 -19.48 7.77
N ASP A 411 15.48 -18.80 7.47
CA ASP A 411 14.84 -17.84 8.39
C ASP A 411 14.06 -18.58 9.51
N LEU A 412 14.11 -19.94 9.51
CA LEU A 412 13.48 -20.79 10.51
C LEU A 412 14.46 -21.12 11.63
N THR A 413 13.96 -21.12 12.85
CA THR A 413 14.73 -21.67 13.98
C THR A 413 14.67 -23.20 13.91
N ILE A 414 15.76 -23.82 13.49
CA ILE A 414 15.88 -25.27 13.31
C ILE A 414 16.53 -25.88 14.55
N ASP A 415 15.81 -26.79 15.20
CA ASP A 415 16.35 -27.65 16.27
C ASP A 415 16.69 -29.03 15.72
N ILE A 416 17.99 -29.35 15.66
CA ILE A 416 18.45 -30.66 15.23
C ILE A 416 18.46 -31.61 16.43
N THR A 417 17.33 -32.24 16.69
CA THR A 417 17.07 -33.09 17.86
C THR A 417 17.93 -34.34 17.92
N GLY A 418 18.46 -34.83 16.79
CA GLY A 418 19.32 -36.00 16.79
C GLY A 418 20.00 -36.27 15.46
N THR A 419 21.06 -37.10 15.55
CA THR A 419 21.69 -37.72 14.38
C THR A 419 21.79 -39.23 14.66
N PHE A 420 21.14 -40.02 13.83
CA PHE A 420 20.97 -41.44 14.04
C PHE A 420 21.55 -42.28 12.91
N SER A 421 21.82 -43.53 13.23
CA SER A 421 22.11 -44.56 12.24
C SER A 421 20.82 -45.02 11.56
N ILE A 422 20.95 -45.58 10.36
CA ILE A 422 19.85 -46.25 9.64
C ILE A 422 19.22 -47.40 10.45
N PHE A 423 19.93 -47.96 11.42
CA PHE A 423 19.46 -49.04 12.29
C PHE A 423 18.68 -48.53 13.52
N ASP A 424 18.64 -47.23 13.74
CA ASP A 424 17.99 -46.60 14.89
C ASP A 424 16.65 -45.93 14.54
N ILE A 425 15.89 -46.49 13.61
CA ILE A 425 14.64 -45.86 13.09
C ILE A 425 13.61 -45.65 14.20
N GLU A 426 13.52 -46.56 15.18
CA GLU A 426 12.59 -46.38 16.32
C GLU A 426 12.94 -45.11 17.13
N LYS A 427 14.21 -44.82 17.35
CA LYS A 427 14.63 -43.57 18.02
C LYS A 427 14.31 -42.32 17.19
N VAL A 428 14.32 -42.43 15.86
CA VAL A 428 13.90 -41.35 14.96
C VAL A 428 12.42 -41.03 15.17
N LYS A 429 11.56 -42.08 15.28
CA LYS A 429 10.13 -41.91 15.55
C LYS A 429 9.87 -41.31 16.93
N GLU A 430 10.63 -41.75 17.96
CA GLU A 430 10.51 -41.21 19.33
C GLU A 430 10.80 -39.72 19.42
N CYS A 431 11.68 -39.16 18.56
CA CYS A 431 11.98 -37.73 18.50
C CYS A 431 10.84 -36.87 17.97
N GLN A 432 9.84 -37.46 17.32
CA GLN A 432 8.74 -36.77 16.65
C GLN A 432 9.22 -35.55 15.82
N PRO A 433 10.11 -35.76 14.82
CA PRO A 433 10.63 -34.63 14.05
C PRO A 433 9.62 -34.15 13.00
N ASP A 434 9.71 -32.89 12.64
CA ASP A 434 8.95 -32.30 11.54
C ASP A 434 9.45 -32.81 10.17
N ILE A 435 10.75 -33.14 10.07
CA ILE A 435 11.37 -33.71 8.86
C ILE A 435 12.55 -34.60 9.24
N VAL A 436 12.73 -35.64 8.46
CA VAL A 436 13.93 -36.50 8.50
C VAL A 436 14.78 -36.22 7.26
N ILE A 437 16.03 -35.87 7.46
CA ILE A 437 17.01 -35.71 6.36
C ILE A 437 17.88 -36.97 6.37
N SER A 438 17.82 -37.76 5.30
CA SER A 438 18.62 -38.96 5.15
C SER A 438 19.58 -38.85 3.96
N PHE A 439 20.78 -39.46 4.07
CA PHE A 439 21.73 -39.52 2.97
C PHE A 439 21.57 -40.77 2.11
N ILE A 440 20.70 -41.67 2.51
CA ILE A 440 20.35 -42.89 1.78
C ILE A 440 18.83 -43.15 1.94
N PRO A 441 18.22 -43.93 1.04
CA PRO A 441 16.84 -44.35 1.22
C PRO A 441 16.68 -45.11 2.54
N LEU A 442 15.61 -44.83 3.28
CA LEU A 442 15.30 -45.54 4.52
C LEU A 442 14.74 -46.95 4.23
N PRO A 443 14.98 -47.94 5.11
CA PRO A 443 14.52 -49.29 4.91
C PRO A 443 13.01 -49.45 5.00
N GLU A 444 12.33 -48.54 5.69
CA GLU A 444 10.87 -48.49 5.85
C GLU A 444 10.34 -47.09 5.63
N ALA A 445 9.07 -46.98 5.20
CA ALA A 445 8.38 -45.73 5.08
C ALA A 445 8.03 -45.18 6.47
N LEU A 446 8.23 -43.89 6.67
CA LEU A 446 7.81 -43.16 7.86
C LEU A 446 6.60 -42.29 7.53
N ASP A 447 5.71 -42.12 8.52
CA ASP A 447 4.59 -41.17 8.41
C ASP A 447 5.05 -39.70 8.55
N ILE A 448 6.35 -39.47 8.49
CA ILE A 448 7.04 -38.19 8.63
C ILE A 448 7.72 -37.90 7.29
N PRO A 449 7.73 -36.67 6.81
CA PRO A 449 8.43 -36.28 5.59
C PRO A 449 9.92 -36.63 5.64
N VAL A 450 10.39 -37.32 4.61
CA VAL A 450 11.80 -37.75 4.49
C VAL A 450 12.42 -37.11 3.26
N TYR A 451 13.44 -36.28 3.45
CA TYR A 451 14.27 -35.79 2.36
C TYR A 451 15.52 -36.64 2.21
N VAL A 452 15.68 -37.27 1.03
CA VAL A 452 16.89 -38.05 0.74
C VAL A 452 17.89 -37.22 -0.06
N CYS A 453 18.96 -36.82 0.60
CA CYS A 453 20.07 -36.08 -0.01
C CYS A 453 21.01 -37.03 -0.76
N LYS A 454 21.02 -36.98 -2.09
CA LYS A 454 21.85 -37.86 -2.94
C LYS A 454 23.30 -37.35 -3.02
N GLY A 455 24.12 -37.71 -2.05
CA GLY A 455 25.53 -37.33 -2.00
C GLY A 455 25.82 -36.11 -1.13
N PHE A 456 26.78 -35.25 -1.53
CA PHE A 456 27.14 -34.05 -0.76
C PHE A 456 26.07 -32.98 -0.87
N PRO A 457 25.61 -32.35 0.24
CA PRO A 457 24.52 -31.36 0.23
C PRO A 457 24.85 -30.13 -0.62
N LYS A 458 24.02 -29.86 -1.63
CA LYS A 458 24.10 -28.70 -2.52
C LYS A 458 23.12 -27.61 -2.09
N ASP A 459 23.21 -26.42 -2.68
CA ASP A 459 22.29 -25.31 -2.42
C ASP A 459 20.83 -25.63 -2.74
N ASP A 460 20.59 -26.42 -3.80
CA ASP A 460 19.25 -26.86 -4.18
C ASP A 460 18.65 -27.84 -3.17
N ASP A 461 19.48 -28.70 -2.55
CA ASP A 461 19.02 -29.57 -1.47
C ASP A 461 18.55 -28.75 -0.27
N LEU A 462 19.34 -27.71 0.09
CA LEU A 462 19.00 -26.82 1.20
C LEU A 462 17.70 -26.04 0.94
N LYS A 463 17.53 -25.51 -0.27
CA LYS A 463 16.27 -24.82 -0.66
C LYS A 463 15.08 -25.75 -0.54
N ARG A 464 15.19 -26.99 -0.99
CA ARG A 464 14.12 -27.99 -0.90
C ARG A 464 13.82 -28.39 0.54
N ILE A 465 14.85 -28.59 1.37
CA ILE A 465 14.66 -28.89 2.79
C ILE A 465 13.97 -27.73 3.50
N VAL A 466 14.42 -26.49 3.30
CA VAL A 466 13.79 -25.30 3.88
C VAL A 466 12.36 -25.14 3.37
N HIS A 467 12.11 -25.40 2.11
CA HIS A 467 10.76 -25.40 1.55
C HIS A 467 9.86 -26.45 2.24
N LEU A 468 10.34 -27.68 2.40
CA LEU A 468 9.60 -28.73 3.11
C LEU A 468 9.35 -28.38 4.57
N LEU A 469 10.31 -27.74 5.25
CA LEU A 469 10.14 -27.26 6.63
C LEU A 469 9.11 -26.11 6.73
N LYS A 470 9.03 -25.25 5.73
CA LYS A 470 8.03 -24.20 5.65
C LYS A 470 6.63 -24.75 5.32
N THR A 471 6.54 -25.79 4.50
CA THR A 471 5.27 -26.39 4.08
C THR A 471 4.72 -27.43 5.09
N ASN A 472 5.54 -27.93 6.02
CA ASN A 472 5.14 -28.89 7.06
C ASN A 472 4.49 -28.24 8.31
N ILE A 473 3.84 -27.10 8.16
CA ILE A 473 2.80 -26.67 9.09
C ILE A 473 1.57 -27.46 8.70
N THR A 474 1.33 -28.60 9.42
CA THR A 474 0.10 -29.42 9.34
C THR A 474 -0.59 -29.31 7.98
N SER A 475 0.00 -29.88 6.96
CA SER A 475 -0.61 -29.90 5.64
C SER A 475 -1.64 -31.01 5.55
N ASN A 476 -2.86 -30.74 5.95
CA ASN A 476 -3.93 -31.08 5.06
C ASN A 476 -3.66 -30.23 3.81
N HIS A 477 -3.09 -30.82 2.76
CA HIS A 477 -2.99 -30.17 1.44
C HIS A 477 -4.40 -29.77 1.03
N ILE A 478 -4.79 -28.50 1.30
CA ILE A 478 -6.03 -27.97 0.78
C ILE A 478 -5.82 -27.90 -0.73
N GLU A 479 -6.38 -28.87 -1.44
CA GLU A 479 -6.48 -28.75 -2.89
C GLU A 479 -7.40 -27.57 -3.17
N LEU A 480 -6.85 -26.43 -3.59
CA LEU A 480 -7.63 -25.25 -3.96
C LEU A 480 -8.79 -25.59 -4.90
N GLN A 481 -8.62 -26.61 -5.71
CA GLN A 481 -9.64 -27.12 -6.64
C GLN A 481 -10.91 -27.58 -5.92
N SER A 482 -10.83 -28.09 -4.68
CA SER A 482 -11.99 -28.59 -3.94
C SER A 482 -13.01 -27.52 -3.57
N PHE A 483 -12.60 -26.23 -3.59
CA PHE A 483 -13.49 -25.10 -3.31
C PHE A 483 -14.18 -24.54 -4.56
N PHE A 484 -13.70 -24.91 -5.76
CA PHE A 484 -14.31 -24.47 -7.00
C PHE A 484 -15.37 -25.46 -7.45
N HIS A 485 -16.57 -24.96 -7.72
CA HIS A 485 -17.68 -25.78 -8.18
C HIS A 485 -18.13 -25.32 -9.56
N GLN A 486 -18.41 -26.27 -10.45
CA GLN A 486 -18.84 -25.97 -11.82
C GLN A 486 -20.11 -25.12 -11.86
N ASP A 487 -21.00 -25.29 -10.90
CA ASP A 487 -22.26 -24.57 -10.79
C ASP A 487 -22.13 -23.16 -10.20
N LEU A 488 -20.93 -22.80 -9.73
CA LEU A 488 -20.56 -21.45 -9.26
C LEU A 488 -19.55 -20.76 -10.19
N PHE A 489 -19.42 -21.26 -11.43
CA PHE A 489 -18.58 -20.66 -12.45
C PHE A 489 -19.44 -19.93 -13.47
N PHE A 490 -19.25 -18.62 -13.60
CA PHE A 490 -20.03 -17.73 -14.44
C PHE A 490 -19.13 -16.96 -15.39
N THR A 491 -19.52 -16.91 -16.66
CA THR A 491 -18.79 -16.18 -17.72
C THR A 491 -19.69 -15.26 -18.50
N ASP A 492 -19.10 -14.27 -19.16
CA ASP A 492 -19.79 -13.29 -20.02
C ASP A 492 -20.91 -12.52 -19.28
N ILE A 493 -20.73 -12.30 -17.97
CA ILE A 493 -21.69 -11.57 -17.14
C ILE A 493 -21.58 -10.08 -17.41
N ASP A 494 -22.72 -9.47 -17.74
CA ASP A 494 -22.82 -8.05 -18.09
C ASP A 494 -23.45 -7.28 -16.92
N VAL A 495 -22.63 -6.55 -16.19
CA VAL A 495 -23.00 -5.72 -15.03
C VAL A 495 -22.25 -4.39 -15.11
N ALA A 496 -22.84 -3.33 -14.54
CA ALA A 496 -22.31 -1.99 -14.65
C ALA A 496 -21.49 -1.55 -13.43
N SER A 497 -21.70 -2.18 -12.26
CA SER A 497 -21.08 -1.79 -10.99
C SER A 497 -20.60 -2.99 -10.17
N LYS A 498 -19.78 -2.72 -9.15
CA LYS A 498 -19.33 -3.74 -8.19
C LYS A 498 -20.49 -4.28 -7.35
N GLU A 499 -21.43 -3.41 -7.01
CA GLU A 499 -22.63 -3.77 -6.24
C GLU A 499 -23.49 -4.75 -7.03
N GLU A 500 -23.71 -4.49 -8.32
CA GLU A 500 -24.44 -5.42 -9.20
C GLU A 500 -23.73 -6.76 -9.35
N ALA A 501 -22.38 -6.75 -9.45
CA ALA A 501 -21.61 -7.97 -9.53
C ALA A 501 -21.69 -8.81 -8.25
N ILE A 502 -21.56 -8.17 -7.08
CA ILE A 502 -21.70 -8.83 -5.77
C ILE A 502 -23.12 -9.37 -5.61
N HIS A 503 -24.11 -8.57 -5.93
CA HIS A 503 -25.54 -8.99 -5.89
C HIS A 503 -25.78 -10.23 -6.73
N PHE A 504 -25.35 -10.21 -8.01
CA PHE A 504 -25.50 -11.35 -8.91
C PHE A 504 -24.91 -12.64 -8.32
N ILE A 505 -23.69 -12.58 -7.80
CA ILE A 505 -23.00 -13.77 -7.28
C ILE A 505 -23.67 -14.24 -5.98
N CYS A 506 -24.03 -13.32 -5.07
CA CYS A 506 -24.70 -13.64 -3.82
C CYS A 506 -26.09 -14.25 -4.04
N ASP A 507 -26.85 -13.75 -5.03
CA ASP A 507 -28.14 -14.36 -5.41
C ASP A 507 -27.96 -15.82 -5.85
N LYS A 508 -26.91 -16.12 -6.65
CA LYS A 508 -26.60 -17.49 -7.07
C LYS A 508 -26.18 -18.39 -5.90
N LEU A 509 -25.36 -17.88 -4.98
CA LEU A 509 -24.97 -18.60 -3.77
C LEU A 509 -26.18 -18.90 -2.86
N LEU A 510 -27.08 -17.92 -2.70
CA LEU A 510 -28.30 -18.06 -1.92
C LEU A 510 -29.25 -19.11 -2.55
N GLN A 511 -29.52 -19.03 -3.86
CA GLN A 511 -30.36 -19.96 -4.61
C GLN A 511 -29.87 -21.40 -4.51
N LYS A 512 -28.55 -21.57 -4.41
CA LYS A 512 -27.90 -22.89 -4.32
C LYS A 512 -27.67 -23.36 -2.86
N GLY A 513 -28.02 -22.54 -1.88
CA GLY A 513 -28.00 -22.89 -0.47
C GLY A 513 -26.65 -22.68 0.25
N TYR A 514 -25.63 -22.11 -0.40
CA TYR A 514 -24.31 -21.87 0.18
C TYR A 514 -24.27 -20.80 1.28
N CYS A 515 -25.20 -19.85 1.24
CA CYS A 515 -25.23 -18.75 2.21
C CYS A 515 -26.64 -18.41 2.68
N SER A 516 -26.76 -17.50 3.64
CA SER A 516 -27.99 -16.91 4.13
C SER A 516 -28.32 -15.60 3.39
N SER A 517 -29.54 -15.09 3.57
CA SER A 517 -30.00 -13.86 2.88
C SER A 517 -29.27 -12.58 3.28
N ASP A 518 -28.60 -12.57 4.45
CA ASP A 518 -27.82 -11.45 4.97
C ASP A 518 -26.36 -11.43 4.47
N TYR A 519 -25.98 -12.44 3.66
CA TYR A 519 -24.60 -12.63 3.21
C TYR A 519 -24.10 -11.46 2.34
N GLU A 520 -24.91 -10.98 1.42
CA GLU A 520 -24.62 -9.83 0.57
C GLU A 520 -24.35 -8.57 1.38
N GLU A 521 -25.19 -8.30 2.39
CA GLU A 521 -25.04 -7.13 3.26
C GLU A 521 -23.71 -7.15 3.99
N LYS A 522 -23.26 -8.32 4.47
CA LYS A 522 -21.97 -8.51 5.15
C LYS A 522 -20.77 -8.26 4.23
N ILE A 523 -20.84 -8.73 2.98
CA ILE A 523 -19.80 -8.46 1.98
C ILE A 523 -19.75 -6.96 1.65
N LEU A 524 -20.89 -6.33 1.41
CA LEU A 524 -20.97 -4.90 1.13
C LEU A 524 -20.48 -4.04 2.31
N ALA A 525 -20.76 -4.48 3.54
CA ALA A 525 -20.23 -3.83 4.74
C ALA A 525 -18.68 -3.91 4.79
N ARG A 526 -18.10 -5.08 4.49
CA ARG A 526 -16.65 -5.28 4.38
C ARG A 526 -16.04 -4.41 3.28
N GLU A 527 -16.68 -4.36 2.12
CA GLU A 527 -16.23 -3.61 0.96
C GLU A 527 -16.23 -2.09 1.17
N LYS A 528 -17.12 -1.58 2.05
CA LYS A 528 -17.17 -0.16 2.43
C LYS A 528 -15.98 0.27 3.29
N ILE A 529 -15.40 -0.64 4.07
CA ILE A 529 -14.24 -0.35 4.93
C ILE A 529 -12.98 -0.27 4.09
N ALA A 530 -12.75 -1.27 3.26
CA ALA A 530 -11.60 -1.33 2.36
C ALA A 530 -11.92 -2.18 1.13
N PRO A 531 -11.58 -1.75 -0.09
CA PRO A 531 -11.88 -2.50 -1.30
C PRO A 531 -11.13 -3.84 -1.36
N THR A 532 -11.84 -4.89 -1.78
CA THR A 532 -11.27 -6.23 -1.97
C THR A 532 -10.60 -6.44 -3.34
N ALA A 533 -10.34 -5.40 -4.08
CA ALA A 533 -9.53 -5.41 -5.29
C ALA A 533 -8.04 -5.42 -4.93
N TYR A 534 -7.43 -6.60 -4.80
CA TYR A 534 -6.05 -6.76 -4.37
C TYR A 534 -5.03 -6.59 -5.50
N GLY A 535 -5.35 -7.03 -6.71
CA GLY A 535 -4.46 -7.00 -7.87
C GLY A 535 -5.03 -6.24 -9.08
N ASN A 536 -4.34 -6.37 -10.21
CA ASN A 536 -4.83 -5.88 -11.48
C ASN A 536 -5.84 -6.87 -12.07
N TYR A 537 -7.01 -6.38 -12.46
CA TYR A 537 -8.08 -7.13 -13.13
C TYR A 537 -8.90 -8.10 -12.28
N PHE A 538 -8.58 -8.32 -11.01
CA PHE A 538 -9.34 -9.22 -10.16
C PHE A 538 -9.71 -8.61 -8.79
N ALA A 539 -10.81 -9.11 -8.22
CA ALA A 539 -11.26 -8.81 -6.86
C ALA A 539 -11.65 -10.11 -6.13
N ILE A 540 -11.50 -10.12 -4.80
CA ILE A 540 -11.83 -11.25 -3.94
C ILE A 540 -12.83 -10.78 -2.85
N PRO A 541 -14.10 -10.47 -3.21
CA PRO A 541 -15.08 -10.06 -2.22
C PRO A 541 -15.42 -11.21 -1.26
N HIS A 542 -15.45 -10.90 0.03
CA HIS A 542 -15.76 -11.84 1.11
C HIS A 542 -16.28 -11.05 2.33
N PRO A 543 -17.03 -11.67 3.25
CA PRO A 543 -17.40 -11.06 4.51
C PRO A 543 -16.22 -11.09 5.49
N ILE A 544 -16.25 -10.25 6.52
CA ILE A 544 -15.22 -10.26 7.57
C ILE A 544 -15.29 -11.55 8.38
N GLU A 545 -16.51 -12.02 8.69
CA GLU A 545 -16.72 -13.22 9.51
C GLU A 545 -17.06 -14.42 8.63
N LYS A 546 -16.55 -15.59 8.99
CA LYS A 546 -16.94 -16.87 8.36
C LYS A 546 -18.41 -17.16 8.69
N CYS A 547 -19.33 -16.95 7.75
CA CYS A 547 -20.77 -17.04 8.00
C CYS A 547 -21.57 -17.70 6.86
N ALA A 548 -20.89 -18.33 5.91
CA ALA A 548 -21.55 -19.16 4.91
C ALA A 548 -21.99 -20.51 5.50
N LYS A 549 -22.92 -21.17 4.85
CA LYS A 549 -23.39 -22.52 5.25
C LYS A 549 -22.41 -23.60 4.79
N GLU A 550 -21.78 -23.39 3.63
CA GLU A 550 -20.81 -24.29 3.03
C GLU A 550 -19.64 -23.51 2.46
N ASN A 551 -18.47 -24.18 2.37
CA ASN A 551 -17.27 -23.58 1.81
C ASN A 551 -17.30 -23.66 0.28
N ALA A 552 -17.13 -22.53 -0.39
CA ALA A 552 -17.05 -22.47 -1.83
C ALA A 552 -16.38 -21.17 -2.31
N VAL A 553 -15.80 -21.22 -3.50
CA VAL A 553 -15.33 -20.05 -4.25
C VAL A 553 -16.14 -19.93 -5.51
N SER A 554 -16.91 -18.86 -5.62
CA SER A 554 -17.59 -18.52 -6.86
C SER A 554 -16.67 -17.73 -7.78
N VAL A 555 -16.58 -18.13 -9.04
CA VAL A 555 -15.78 -17.47 -10.07
C VAL A 555 -16.71 -16.75 -11.05
N CYS A 556 -16.49 -15.45 -11.23
CA CYS A 556 -17.25 -14.67 -12.19
C CYS A 556 -16.32 -13.90 -13.13
N ILE A 557 -16.41 -14.19 -14.43
CA ILE A 557 -15.69 -13.50 -15.50
C ILE A 557 -16.68 -12.57 -16.20
N LEU A 558 -16.42 -11.26 -16.05
CA LEU A 558 -17.28 -10.23 -16.62
C LEU A 558 -17.05 -10.08 -18.12
N LYS A 559 -18.09 -9.74 -18.87
CA LYS A 559 -18.03 -9.43 -20.28
C LYS A 559 -17.18 -8.17 -20.54
N HIS A 560 -17.41 -7.13 -19.75
CA HIS A 560 -16.69 -5.87 -19.77
C HIS A 560 -16.06 -5.58 -18.41
N PRO A 561 -14.86 -4.94 -18.35
CA PRO A 561 -14.29 -4.54 -17.08
C PRO A 561 -15.13 -3.45 -16.41
N ILE A 562 -15.48 -3.63 -15.15
CA ILE A 562 -16.14 -2.62 -14.32
C ILE A 562 -15.13 -1.83 -13.48
N THR A 563 -15.53 -0.65 -13.01
CA THR A 563 -14.73 0.13 -12.08
C THR A 563 -15.01 -0.34 -10.66
N TRP A 564 -13.97 -0.88 -10.01
CA TRP A 564 -13.99 -1.30 -8.61
C TRP A 564 -13.08 -0.37 -7.82
N ASN A 565 -13.66 0.66 -7.24
CA ASN A 565 -12.93 1.82 -6.73
C ASN A 565 -12.05 2.44 -7.85
N ASN A 566 -10.73 2.33 -7.81
CA ASN A 566 -9.84 2.91 -8.82
C ASN A 566 -9.24 1.87 -9.78
N ARG A 567 -9.73 0.61 -9.75
CA ARG A 567 -9.20 -0.49 -10.55
C ARG A 567 -10.21 -0.98 -11.55
N LYS A 568 -9.72 -1.48 -12.67
CA LYS A 568 -10.56 -2.14 -13.68
C LYS A 568 -10.57 -3.63 -13.40
N ILE A 569 -11.72 -4.15 -12.93
CA ILE A 569 -11.90 -5.55 -12.55
C ILE A 569 -12.73 -6.27 -13.60
N ARG A 570 -12.29 -7.47 -13.97
CA ARG A 570 -13.00 -8.37 -14.89
C ARG A 570 -13.14 -9.79 -14.33
N LEU A 571 -12.30 -10.19 -13.38
CA LEU A 571 -12.31 -11.50 -12.74
C LEU A 571 -12.64 -11.34 -11.26
N ILE A 572 -13.64 -12.06 -10.77
CA ILE A 572 -14.10 -11.96 -9.39
C ILE A 572 -14.09 -13.36 -8.78
N PHE A 573 -13.47 -13.50 -7.59
CA PHE A 573 -13.50 -14.69 -6.76
C PHE A 573 -14.24 -14.37 -5.48
N LEU A 574 -15.52 -14.71 -5.39
CA LEU A 574 -16.29 -14.46 -4.18
C LEU A 574 -16.23 -15.68 -3.26
N PHE A 575 -15.74 -15.48 -2.04
CA PHE A 575 -15.61 -16.53 -1.05
C PHE A 575 -16.87 -16.73 -0.23
N ALA A 576 -17.32 -17.97 -0.13
CA ALA A 576 -18.30 -18.44 0.83
C ALA A 576 -17.58 -19.40 1.80
N LEU A 577 -17.41 -18.99 3.06
CA LEU A 577 -16.66 -19.74 4.07
C LEU A 577 -17.51 -20.03 5.29
N SER A 578 -17.65 -21.32 5.59
CA SER A 578 -18.41 -21.82 6.73
C SER A 578 -17.58 -21.79 8.01
N PRO A 579 -18.16 -21.38 9.16
CA PRO A 579 -17.48 -21.45 10.45
C PRO A 579 -17.28 -22.88 10.97
N GLN A 580 -18.00 -23.86 10.41
CA GLN A 580 -18.01 -25.25 10.92
C GLN A 580 -16.89 -26.13 10.37
N LYS A 581 -16.10 -25.67 9.42
CA LYS A 581 -15.00 -26.47 8.84
C LYS A 581 -13.67 -25.85 9.20
N ASP A 582 -12.81 -26.69 9.76
CA ASP A 582 -11.41 -26.41 10.10
C ASP A 582 -10.55 -26.29 8.84
N ILE A 583 -10.86 -25.32 8.00
CA ILE A 583 -10.07 -25.05 6.82
C ILE A 583 -9.33 -23.75 7.10
N ALA A 584 -8.02 -23.83 7.03
CA ALA A 584 -7.17 -22.65 7.09
C ALA A 584 -7.52 -21.70 5.92
N PHE A 585 -8.46 -20.79 6.18
CA PHE A 585 -8.86 -19.71 5.28
C PHE A 585 -7.63 -18.96 4.77
N ASP A 586 -6.69 -18.80 5.66
CA ASP A 586 -5.41 -18.16 5.49
C ASP A 586 -4.63 -18.78 4.33
N GLU A 587 -4.52 -20.09 4.32
CA GLU A 587 -3.79 -20.83 3.28
C GLU A 587 -4.49 -20.73 1.93
N LEU A 588 -5.82 -20.84 1.90
CA LEU A 588 -6.63 -20.65 0.69
C LEU A 588 -6.44 -19.24 0.10
N PHE A 589 -6.54 -18.22 0.97
CA PHE A 589 -6.51 -16.83 0.55
C PHE A 589 -5.12 -16.45 0.03
N GLU A 590 -4.06 -16.79 0.75
CA GLU A 590 -2.68 -16.53 0.34
C GLU A 590 -2.31 -17.28 -0.95
N LYS A 591 -2.68 -18.55 -1.07
CA LYS A 591 -2.47 -19.33 -2.30
C LYS A 591 -3.19 -18.70 -3.49
N LEU A 592 -4.44 -18.30 -3.33
CA LEU A 592 -5.20 -17.67 -4.41
C LEU A 592 -4.57 -16.33 -4.83
N VAL A 593 -4.25 -15.46 -3.88
CA VAL A 593 -3.61 -14.18 -4.19
C VAL A 593 -2.23 -14.38 -4.81
N GLY A 594 -1.45 -15.33 -4.30
CA GLY A 594 -0.14 -15.70 -4.88
C GLY A 594 -0.25 -16.10 -6.35
N LEU A 595 -1.23 -16.94 -6.69
CA LEU A 595 -1.49 -17.35 -8.08
C LEU A 595 -1.95 -16.20 -8.97
N LEU A 596 -2.71 -15.27 -8.43
CA LEU A 596 -3.28 -14.13 -9.17
C LEU A 596 -2.31 -12.95 -9.31
N ASN A 597 -1.16 -12.97 -8.63
CA ASN A 597 -0.11 -11.94 -8.78
C ASN A 597 0.61 -12.01 -10.14
N ASP A 598 0.51 -13.13 -10.86
CA ASP A 598 0.96 -13.21 -12.24
C ASP A 598 -0.08 -12.61 -13.20
N ALA A 599 0.21 -11.39 -13.67
CA ALA A 599 -0.66 -10.67 -14.62
C ALA A 599 -0.90 -11.44 -15.93
N SER A 600 0.06 -12.25 -16.37
CA SER A 600 -0.07 -13.06 -17.58
C SER A 600 -1.09 -14.17 -17.35
N ARG A 601 -1.04 -14.80 -16.22
CA ARG A 601 -1.97 -15.85 -15.80
C ARG A 601 -3.39 -15.32 -15.62
N VAL A 602 -3.55 -14.18 -14.95
CA VAL A 602 -4.86 -13.52 -14.83
C VAL A 602 -5.47 -13.23 -16.21
N LYS A 603 -4.65 -12.77 -17.17
CA LYS A 603 -5.13 -12.53 -18.54
C LYS A 603 -5.55 -13.82 -19.26
N LEU A 604 -4.92 -14.95 -18.99
CA LEU A 604 -5.34 -16.25 -19.53
C LEU A 604 -6.66 -16.69 -18.90
N LEU A 605 -6.77 -16.67 -17.57
CA LEU A 605 -8.00 -17.03 -16.86
C LEU A 605 -9.22 -16.22 -17.33
N MET A 606 -9.04 -14.92 -17.62
CA MET A 606 -10.13 -14.08 -18.14
C MET A 606 -10.63 -14.45 -19.53
N LYS A 607 -9.91 -15.31 -20.29
CA LYS A 607 -10.32 -15.78 -21.61
C LYS A 607 -11.08 -17.09 -21.58
N GLU A 608 -11.02 -17.81 -20.47
CA GLU A 608 -11.66 -19.09 -20.33
C GLU A 608 -13.19 -18.95 -20.31
N LYS A 609 -13.86 -19.85 -21.01
CA LYS A 609 -15.33 -19.82 -21.15
C LYS A 609 -16.02 -21.01 -20.51
N ASP A 610 -15.29 -22.06 -20.22
CA ASP A 610 -15.80 -23.24 -19.54
C ASP A 610 -14.99 -23.57 -18.27
N TYR A 611 -15.66 -24.23 -17.33
CA TYR A 611 -15.10 -24.56 -16.03
C TYR A 611 -13.86 -25.45 -16.11
N SER A 612 -13.86 -26.45 -17.00
CA SER A 612 -12.75 -27.42 -17.10
C SER A 612 -11.47 -26.76 -17.62
N SER A 613 -11.60 -25.91 -18.64
CA SER A 613 -10.48 -25.11 -19.17
C SER A 613 -9.97 -24.10 -18.16
N PHE A 614 -10.89 -23.43 -17.44
CA PHE A 614 -10.53 -22.52 -16.34
C PHE A 614 -9.74 -23.25 -15.25
N LEU A 615 -10.22 -24.38 -14.77
CA LEU A 615 -9.58 -25.12 -13.71
C LEU A 615 -8.19 -25.63 -14.14
N LYS A 616 -8.06 -26.10 -15.37
CA LYS A 616 -6.78 -26.48 -15.95
C LYS A 616 -5.80 -25.32 -16.00
N THR A 617 -6.19 -24.16 -16.55
CA THR A 617 -5.36 -22.94 -16.58
C THR A 617 -5.02 -22.43 -15.19
N PHE A 618 -5.92 -22.63 -14.22
CA PHE A 618 -5.69 -22.29 -12.83
C PHE A 618 -4.67 -23.19 -12.14
N THR A 619 -4.55 -24.47 -12.52
CA THR A 619 -3.70 -25.50 -11.87
C THR A 619 -2.39 -25.77 -12.61
N ASP A 620 -2.30 -25.53 -13.91
CA ASP A 620 -1.21 -25.97 -14.79
C ASP A 620 0.19 -25.35 -14.52
N ASN A 621 0.44 -24.68 -13.38
CA ASN A 621 1.69 -23.95 -13.15
C ASN A 621 2.63 -24.51 -12.07
N ASP A 622 2.46 -25.73 -11.65
CA ASP A 622 3.51 -26.37 -10.80
C ASP A 622 4.76 -26.79 -11.62
N ASN A 623 4.77 -26.61 -12.95
CA ASN A 623 5.84 -27.08 -13.82
C ASN A 623 6.76 -26.00 -14.44
N HIS A 624 6.57 -24.70 -14.16
CA HIS A 624 7.40 -23.63 -14.75
C HIS A 624 8.12 -22.71 -13.77
N ALA A 625 8.24 -23.07 -12.49
CA ALA A 625 9.19 -22.45 -11.56
C ALA A 625 10.39 -23.42 -11.40
N ILE A 626 11.24 -23.48 -12.41
CA ILE A 626 12.61 -24.02 -12.32
C ILE A 626 13.56 -22.85 -12.15
#